data_5f1152cf7e3579131b7f66f3814a6530
#
_entry.id   5f1152cf7e3579131b7f66f3814a6530
#
_cell.length_a   1.000
_cell.length_b   1.000
_cell.length_c   1.000
_cell.angle_alpha   90.00
_cell.angle_beta   90.00
_cell.angle_gamma   90.00
#
_symmetry.space_group_name_H-M   'P 1'
#
loop_
_entity.id
_entity.type
_entity.pdbx_description
1 polymer ?
#
loop_
_entity_poly.entity_id
_entity_poly.type
_entity_poly.pdbx_seq_one_letter_code
_entity_poly.pdbx_strand_id
1 'polypeptide(L)'
;MLYYLFQWLDKYDFPGAGMFGYTSFRSLMAIILALLISSIWGDKFINLLKRKQITETQRDASIDPFGVNKVGVPSMGGVIIIFAILIPCLLLGKLNNIYMILMLITTIWLGSLGFADDYIKIFKKDKEGLHGKFKIIGQVGVGLIVGLTLYLSPQVVIRENIEIEKPDGQIEVVHAAKEIKATQTTIPFFKSNNFDYAALVGFMGEHAQTAGWILFVIITIFVVTAVSNGANLNDGMDGMAAGNSAIIGLTLGILAYVSSHIEYAGYLNIMYIPGSEELVIFICAFIGALIGFLWYNAYPAQVFMGDTGSLTIGGIIAVYAIIIHKELLIPILCGIFLVENLSVILQRLYYKAGKRKGVKQRLFKRTPIHDHFRTSMSLIEPGCSVVFTKPDKLFHESKITIRFWIVTIVLAAITIITLKIR
;
A
#
# COMPACT_ATOMS: atom_id res chain seq x y z
N MET A 1 -0.03 22.75 -8.67
CA MET A 1 -0.28 23.92 -9.56
C MET A 1 -1.14 24.98 -8.87
N LEU A 2 -2.33 24.65 -8.36
CA LEU A 2 -3.16 25.61 -7.60
C LEU A 2 -2.43 26.14 -6.36
N TYR A 3 -1.69 25.31 -5.65
CA TYR A 3 -0.85 25.74 -4.53
C TYR A 3 0.03 26.94 -4.92
N TYR A 4 0.79 26.86 -6.01
CA TYR A 4 1.69 27.95 -6.44
C TYR A 4 0.93 29.18 -6.94
N LEU A 5 -0.19 28.97 -7.64
CA LEU A 5 -1.06 30.07 -8.10
C LEU A 5 -1.60 30.86 -6.91
N PHE A 6 -2.14 30.18 -5.90
CA PHE A 6 -2.71 30.84 -4.72
C PHE A 6 -1.62 31.44 -3.82
N GLN A 7 -0.43 30.85 -3.73
CA GLN A 7 0.73 31.51 -3.09
C GLN A 7 1.14 32.82 -3.80
N TRP A 8 1.02 32.87 -5.13
CA TRP A 8 1.28 34.08 -5.88
C TRP A 8 0.17 35.11 -5.66
N LEU A 9 -1.11 34.70 -5.63
CA LEU A 9 -2.27 35.56 -5.37
C LEU A 9 -2.28 36.10 -3.94
N ASP A 10 -1.79 35.34 -2.95
CA ASP A 10 -1.68 35.73 -1.56
C ASP A 10 -0.79 36.97 -1.37
N LYS A 11 0.21 37.16 -2.24
CA LYS A 11 1.06 38.37 -2.26
C LYS A 11 0.29 39.64 -2.62
N TYR A 12 -0.90 39.50 -3.18
CA TYR A 12 -1.79 40.59 -3.56
C TYR A 12 -3.04 40.67 -2.67
N ASP A 13 -2.99 40.04 -1.50
CA ASP A 13 -4.09 40.01 -0.51
C ASP A 13 -5.41 39.48 -1.10
N PHE A 14 -5.33 38.53 -2.07
CA PHE A 14 -6.51 37.93 -2.66
C PHE A 14 -7.29 37.13 -1.61
N PRO A 15 -8.61 37.41 -1.40
CA PRO A 15 -9.39 36.75 -0.37
C PRO A 15 -9.38 35.21 -0.49
N GLY A 16 -9.00 34.55 0.59
CA GLY A 16 -8.95 33.08 0.65
C GLY A 16 -7.69 32.43 0.08
N ALA A 17 -6.77 33.19 -0.53
CA ALA A 17 -5.52 32.64 -1.08
C ALA A 17 -4.65 32.00 -0.01
N GLY A 18 -4.54 32.59 1.18
CA GLY A 18 -3.77 32.07 2.31
C GLY A 18 -4.21 30.69 2.81
N MET A 19 -5.46 30.27 2.53
CA MET A 19 -5.95 28.94 2.90
C MET A 19 -5.12 27.82 2.25
N PHE A 20 -4.62 28.02 1.05
CA PHE A 20 -3.77 27.05 0.35
C PHE A 20 -2.38 26.89 0.97
N GLY A 21 -1.98 27.77 1.88
CA GLY A 21 -0.79 27.61 2.72
C GLY A 21 -0.92 26.46 3.74
N TYR A 22 -2.14 26.22 4.24
CA TYR A 22 -2.39 25.21 5.26
C TYR A 22 -2.46 23.80 4.69
N THR A 23 -1.66 22.89 5.24
CA THR A 23 -1.64 21.47 4.85
C THR A 23 -2.99 20.80 5.09
N SER A 24 -3.67 21.12 6.21
CA SER A 24 -5.00 20.58 6.54
C SER A 24 -6.04 20.91 5.46
N PHE A 25 -6.10 22.17 5.00
CA PHE A 25 -7.01 22.57 3.93
C PHE A 25 -6.72 21.82 2.64
N ARG A 26 -5.44 21.75 2.21
CA ARG A 26 -5.04 21.06 0.99
C ARG A 26 -5.31 19.55 1.07
N SER A 27 -5.13 18.95 2.23
CA SER A 27 -5.41 17.52 2.45
C SER A 27 -6.91 17.20 2.34
N LEU A 28 -7.78 18.02 2.95
CA LEU A 28 -9.23 17.87 2.83
C LEU A 28 -9.69 18.09 1.38
N MET A 29 -9.17 19.09 0.71
CA MET A 29 -9.44 19.32 -0.71
C MET A 29 -8.96 18.15 -1.58
N ALA A 30 -7.82 17.54 -1.25
CA ALA A 30 -7.30 16.39 -1.98
C ALA A 30 -8.22 15.16 -1.88
N ILE A 31 -8.74 14.86 -0.67
CA ILE A 31 -9.75 13.81 -0.49
C ILE A 31 -10.99 14.06 -1.34
N ILE A 32 -11.56 15.28 -1.25
CA ILE A 32 -12.78 15.64 -1.97
C ILE A 32 -12.57 15.54 -3.48
N LEU A 33 -11.49 16.12 -4.00
CA LEU A 33 -11.20 16.10 -5.43
C LEU A 33 -10.96 14.66 -5.92
N ALA A 34 -10.18 13.86 -5.19
CA ALA A 34 -9.91 12.48 -5.56
C ALA A 34 -11.19 11.64 -5.58
N LEU A 35 -12.04 11.79 -4.57
CA LEU A 35 -13.33 11.11 -4.49
C LEU A 35 -14.25 11.52 -5.65
N LEU A 36 -14.36 12.81 -5.94
CA LEU A 36 -15.19 13.32 -7.05
C LEU A 36 -14.66 12.85 -8.40
N ILE A 37 -13.34 12.89 -8.62
CA ILE A 37 -12.74 12.41 -9.87
C ILE A 37 -13.03 10.92 -10.04
N SER A 38 -12.82 10.11 -9.01
CA SER A 38 -13.05 8.68 -9.08
C SER A 38 -14.53 8.33 -9.28
N SER A 39 -15.45 9.01 -8.58
CA SER A 39 -16.89 8.71 -8.66
C SER A 39 -17.56 9.29 -9.92
N ILE A 40 -17.24 10.53 -10.34
CA ILE A 40 -17.89 11.15 -11.50
C ILE A 40 -17.30 10.69 -12.83
N TRP A 41 -15.97 10.63 -12.93
CA TRP A 41 -15.31 10.17 -14.15
C TRP A 41 -15.26 8.67 -14.28
N GLY A 42 -15.41 7.94 -13.14
CA GLY A 42 -15.44 6.49 -13.13
C GLY A 42 -16.49 5.92 -14.06
N ASP A 43 -17.73 6.43 -14.03
CA ASP A 43 -18.80 5.97 -14.92
C ASP A 43 -18.44 6.15 -16.41
N LYS A 44 -17.93 7.33 -16.78
CA LYS A 44 -17.52 7.60 -18.18
C LYS A 44 -16.41 6.65 -18.63
N PHE A 45 -15.44 6.37 -17.75
CA PHE A 45 -14.33 5.49 -18.03
C PHE A 45 -14.80 4.02 -18.14
N ILE A 46 -15.65 3.56 -17.23
CA ILE A 46 -16.26 2.23 -17.27
C ILE A 46 -17.03 2.03 -18.57
N ASN A 47 -17.82 3.01 -19.00
CA ASN A 47 -18.56 2.96 -20.25
C ASN A 47 -17.62 2.93 -21.47
N LEU A 48 -16.48 3.64 -21.43
CA LEU A 48 -15.44 3.56 -22.46
C LEU A 48 -14.82 2.15 -22.54
N LEU A 49 -14.49 1.54 -21.38
CA LEU A 49 -13.95 0.19 -21.32
C LEU A 49 -14.95 -0.84 -21.86
N LYS A 50 -16.23 -0.73 -21.48
CA LYS A 50 -17.31 -1.61 -21.99
C LYS A 50 -17.45 -1.51 -23.50
N ARG A 51 -17.44 -0.29 -24.06
CA ARG A 51 -17.52 -0.08 -25.52
C ARG A 51 -16.35 -0.71 -26.27
N LYS A 52 -15.16 -0.72 -25.68
CA LYS A 52 -13.96 -1.35 -26.25
C LYS A 52 -13.88 -2.85 -25.96
N GLN A 53 -14.92 -3.45 -25.36
CA GLN A 53 -14.97 -4.88 -24.98
C GLN A 53 -13.76 -5.33 -24.12
N ILE A 54 -13.27 -4.43 -23.27
CA ILE A 54 -12.16 -4.69 -22.35
C ILE A 54 -12.73 -5.39 -21.10
N THR A 55 -13.14 -6.65 -21.30
CA THR A 55 -13.76 -7.45 -20.24
C THR A 55 -12.89 -8.66 -19.92
N GLU A 56 -12.90 -9.05 -18.66
CA GLU A 56 -12.20 -10.26 -18.22
C GLU A 56 -12.86 -11.51 -18.82
N THR A 57 -12.04 -12.50 -19.20
CA THR A 57 -12.56 -13.79 -19.63
C THR A 57 -13.20 -14.51 -18.45
N GLN A 58 -14.37 -15.08 -18.69
CA GLN A 58 -15.17 -15.77 -17.68
C GLN A 58 -14.30 -16.77 -16.89
N ARG A 59 -14.26 -16.59 -15.57
CA ARG A 59 -13.76 -17.65 -14.68
C ARG A 59 -14.75 -18.80 -14.70
N ASP A 60 -14.23 -20.03 -14.66
CA ASP A 60 -15.08 -21.23 -14.67
C ASP A 60 -16.15 -21.13 -13.57
N ALA A 61 -17.43 -21.24 -13.94
CA ALA A 61 -18.55 -21.17 -12.99
C ALA A 61 -18.47 -22.26 -11.90
N SER A 62 -17.75 -23.36 -12.17
CA SER A 62 -17.42 -24.41 -11.18
C SER A 62 -16.52 -23.90 -10.05
N ILE A 63 -15.79 -22.82 -10.28
CA ILE A 63 -14.77 -22.29 -9.36
C ILE A 63 -15.37 -21.22 -8.45
N ASP A 64 -16.41 -20.53 -8.89
CA ASP A 64 -17.10 -19.48 -8.14
C ASP A 64 -18.61 -19.70 -8.17
N PRO A 65 -19.16 -20.50 -7.22
CA PRO A 65 -20.57 -20.80 -7.17
C PRO A 65 -21.48 -19.58 -6.92
N PHE A 66 -20.90 -18.46 -6.49
CA PHE A 66 -21.61 -17.19 -6.26
C PHE A 66 -21.32 -16.15 -7.34
N GLY A 67 -20.37 -16.40 -8.24
CA GLY A 67 -19.88 -15.46 -9.26
C GLY A 67 -20.75 -15.37 -10.51
N VAL A 68 -22.03 -15.66 -10.41
CA VAL A 68 -22.97 -15.90 -11.53
C VAL A 68 -23.08 -14.72 -12.53
N ASN A 69 -22.62 -13.51 -12.21
CA ASN A 69 -22.84 -12.33 -13.06
C ASN A 69 -21.59 -11.47 -13.32
N LYS A 70 -20.37 -12.01 -13.22
CA LYS A 70 -19.14 -11.24 -13.52
C LYS A 70 -18.80 -11.19 -15.02
N VAL A 71 -19.61 -11.82 -15.86
CA VAL A 71 -19.44 -11.80 -17.32
C VAL A 71 -19.69 -10.40 -17.85
N GLY A 72 -18.70 -9.86 -18.58
CA GLY A 72 -18.82 -8.52 -19.16
C GLY A 72 -18.43 -7.35 -18.25
N VAL A 73 -17.98 -7.62 -17.04
CA VAL A 73 -17.39 -6.59 -16.17
C VAL A 73 -16.01 -6.18 -16.72
N PRO A 74 -15.77 -4.89 -17.00
CA PRO A 74 -14.48 -4.45 -17.50
C PRO A 74 -13.40 -4.53 -16.44
N SER A 75 -12.17 -4.80 -16.87
CA SER A 75 -10.93 -4.73 -16.07
C SER A 75 -10.20 -3.41 -16.33
N MET A 76 -9.01 -3.20 -15.72
CA MET A 76 -8.19 -1.98 -15.80
C MET A 76 -8.79 -0.76 -15.07
N GLY A 77 -9.66 -0.96 -14.10
CA GLY A 77 -10.22 0.12 -13.25
C GLY A 77 -9.16 0.89 -12.45
N GLY A 78 -7.97 0.31 -12.26
CA GLY A 78 -6.84 0.96 -11.62
C GLY A 78 -6.43 2.28 -12.26
N VAL A 79 -6.73 2.49 -13.54
CA VAL A 79 -6.50 3.77 -14.23
C VAL A 79 -7.30 4.90 -13.58
N ILE A 80 -8.53 4.63 -13.14
CA ILE A 80 -9.38 5.61 -12.44
C ILE A 80 -8.68 6.04 -11.14
N ILE A 81 -8.17 5.07 -10.37
CA ILE A 81 -7.47 5.31 -9.11
C ILE A 81 -6.22 6.16 -9.34
N ILE A 82 -5.40 5.82 -10.33
CA ILE A 82 -4.17 6.54 -10.65
C ILE A 82 -4.45 8.01 -10.97
N PHE A 83 -5.40 8.30 -11.86
CA PHE A 83 -5.76 9.67 -12.20
C PHE A 83 -6.38 10.41 -11.01
N ALA A 84 -7.21 9.74 -10.22
CA ALA A 84 -7.81 10.32 -9.02
C ALA A 84 -6.78 10.65 -7.92
N ILE A 85 -5.60 10.00 -7.92
CA ILE A 85 -4.47 10.35 -7.04
C ILE A 85 -3.64 11.47 -7.67
N LEU A 86 -3.22 11.30 -8.93
CA LEU A 86 -2.25 12.20 -9.56
C LEU A 86 -2.79 13.62 -9.72
N ILE A 87 -4.07 13.79 -10.15
CA ILE A 87 -4.64 15.11 -10.40
C ILE A 87 -4.67 15.98 -9.15
N PRO A 88 -5.23 15.55 -8.00
CA PRO A 88 -5.20 16.36 -6.78
C PRO A 88 -3.77 16.62 -6.29
N CYS A 89 -2.87 15.64 -6.36
CA CYS A 89 -1.47 15.84 -5.95
C CYS A 89 -0.75 16.89 -6.81
N LEU A 90 -0.94 16.88 -8.12
CA LEU A 90 -0.38 17.88 -9.04
C LEU A 90 -0.97 19.28 -8.83
N LEU A 91 -2.25 19.35 -8.44
CA LEU A 91 -2.93 20.63 -8.20
C LEU A 91 -2.55 21.23 -6.84
N LEU A 92 -2.54 20.43 -5.78
CA LEU A 92 -2.50 20.89 -4.39
C LEU A 92 -1.15 20.65 -3.70
N GLY A 93 -0.32 19.71 -4.17
CA GLY A 93 0.96 19.38 -3.57
C GLY A 93 2.07 20.36 -3.92
N LYS A 94 3.09 20.43 -3.05
CA LYS A 94 4.36 21.09 -3.33
C LYS A 94 5.22 20.14 -4.17
N LEU A 95 5.30 20.41 -5.47
CA LEU A 95 5.96 19.54 -6.44
C LEU A 95 7.50 19.56 -6.37
N ASN A 96 8.09 20.47 -5.60
CA ASN A 96 9.52 20.50 -5.29
C ASN A 96 9.89 19.71 -4.03
N ASN A 97 8.91 19.13 -3.33
CA ASN A 97 9.15 18.26 -2.19
C ASN A 97 9.57 16.87 -2.65
N ILE A 98 10.70 16.37 -2.15
CA ILE A 98 11.29 15.09 -2.58
C ILE A 98 10.38 13.90 -2.32
N TYR A 99 9.66 13.92 -1.19
CA TYR A 99 8.74 12.85 -0.82
C TYR A 99 7.52 12.80 -1.76
N MET A 100 6.96 13.98 -2.11
CA MET A 100 5.89 14.06 -3.11
C MET A 100 6.36 13.55 -4.47
N ILE A 101 7.57 13.92 -4.91
CA ILE A 101 8.15 13.45 -6.17
C ILE A 101 8.27 11.92 -6.18
N LEU A 102 8.81 11.33 -5.11
CA LEU A 102 8.95 9.88 -4.99
C LEU A 102 7.60 9.16 -5.09
N MET A 103 6.57 9.69 -4.42
CA MET A 103 5.22 9.10 -4.47
C MET A 103 4.59 9.20 -5.86
N LEU A 104 4.78 10.33 -6.56
CA LEU A 104 4.30 10.50 -7.94
C LEU A 104 5.03 9.55 -8.91
N ILE A 105 6.36 9.43 -8.80
CA ILE A 105 7.15 8.48 -9.61
C ILE A 105 6.69 7.04 -9.34
N THR A 106 6.52 6.66 -8.08
CA THR A 106 6.04 5.32 -7.70
C THR A 106 4.68 5.01 -8.33
N THR A 107 3.76 5.97 -8.24
CA THR A 107 2.39 5.82 -8.79
C THR A 107 2.42 5.64 -10.31
N ILE A 108 3.18 6.47 -11.03
CA ILE A 108 3.27 6.41 -12.49
C ILE A 108 4.01 5.15 -12.94
N TRP A 109 5.12 4.80 -12.29
CA TRP A 109 5.95 3.66 -12.69
C TRP A 109 5.22 2.33 -12.51
N LEU A 110 4.68 2.07 -11.30
CA LEU A 110 3.96 0.82 -11.04
C LEU A 110 2.60 0.79 -11.75
N GLY A 111 1.97 1.95 -11.93
CA GLY A 111 0.78 2.08 -12.76
C GLY A 111 1.04 1.70 -14.21
N SER A 112 2.15 2.13 -14.78
CA SER A 112 2.56 1.78 -16.14
C SER A 112 2.93 0.30 -16.26
N LEU A 113 3.58 -0.27 -15.23
CA LEU A 113 3.91 -1.70 -15.17
C LEU A 113 2.65 -2.57 -15.15
N GLY A 114 1.69 -2.23 -14.27
CA GLY A 114 0.42 -2.94 -14.19
C GLY A 114 -0.44 -2.75 -15.43
N PHE A 115 -0.45 -1.54 -16.00
CA PHE A 115 -1.14 -1.25 -17.26
C PHE A 115 -0.59 -2.09 -18.42
N ALA A 116 0.73 -2.25 -18.51
CA ALA A 116 1.35 -3.11 -19.53
C ALA A 116 0.92 -4.58 -19.37
N ASP A 117 0.82 -5.08 -18.13
CA ASP A 117 0.32 -6.42 -17.85
C ASP A 117 -1.13 -6.61 -18.30
N ASP A 118 -2.02 -5.72 -17.83
CA ASP A 118 -3.44 -5.77 -18.19
C ASP A 118 -3.64 -5.60 -19.70
N TYR A 119 -2.86 -4.73 -20.34
CA TYR A 119 -2.90 -4.54 -21.79
C TYR A 119 -2.56 -5.84 -22.56
N ILE A 120 -1.51 -6.55 -22.13
CA ILE A 120 -1.12 -7.83 -22.74
C ILE A 120 -2.23 -8.88 -22.56
N LYS A 121 -2.78 -8.99 -21.35
CA LYS A 121 -3.86 -9.95 -21.04
C LYS A 121 -5.10 -9.72 -21.90
N ILE A 122 -5.49 -8.47 -22.07
CA ILE A 122 -6.76 -8.09 -22.71
C ILE A 122 -6.63 -7.98 -24.22
N PHE A 123 -5.67 -7.17 -24.70
CA PHE A 123 -5.57 -6.85 -26.12
C PHE A 123 -4.80 -7.90 -26.92
N LYS A 124 -3.77 -8.51 -26.33
CA LYS A 124 -3.04 -9.62 -26.95
C LYS A 124 -3.65 -10.99 -26.66
N LYS A 125 -4.69 -11.02 -25.78
CA LYS A 125 -5.38 -12.26 -25.35
C LYS A 125 -4.44 -13.31 -24.77
N ASP A 126 -3.30 -12.86 -24.22
CA ASP A 126 -2.35 -13.72 -23.52
C ASP A 126 -2.72 -13.77 -22.03
N LYS A 127 -3.27 -14.93 -21.61
CA LYS A 127 -3.74 -15.11 -20.22
C LYS A 127 -2.63 -15.01 -19.18
N GLU A 128 -1.36 -15.22 -19.55
CA GLU A 128 -0.22 -15.11 -18.63
C GLU A 128 0.16 -13.64 -18.37
N GLY A 129 -0.17 -12.75 -19.34
CA GLY A 129 0.17 -11.34 -19.23
C GLY A 129 1.68 -11.07 -19.31
N LEU A 130 2.14 -10.07 -18.57
CA LEU A 130 3.57 -9.76 -18.48
C LEU A 130 4.26 -10.84 -17.66
N HIS A 131 5.29 -11.45 -18.23
CA HIS A 131 6.03 -12.51 -17.55
C HIS A 131 6.53 -12.05 -16.15
N GLY A 132 6.33 -12.86 -15.12
CA GLY A 132 6.59 -12.49 -13.72
C GLY A 132 7.96 -11.88 -13.43
N LYS A 133 9.01 -12.27 -14.19
CA LYS A 133 10.36 -11.69 -14.08
C LYS A 133 10.36 -10.19 -14.37
N PHE A 134 9.62 -9.73 -15.37
CA PHE A 134 9.55 -8.30 -15.72
C PHE A 134 8.79 -7.49 -14.67
N LYS A 135 7.76 -8.08 -14.06
CA LYS A 135 7.08 -7.45 -12.91
C LYS A 135 8.05 -7.23 -11.75
N ILE A 136 8.84 -8.25 -11.41
CA ILE A 136 9.84 -8.16 -10.35
C ILE A 136 10.91 -7.12 -10.70
N ILE A 137 11.43 -7.11 -11.92
CA ILE A 137 12.41 -6.11 -12.37
C ILE A 137 11.85 -4.70 -12.23
N GLY A 138 10.59 -4.46 -12.61
CA GLY A 138 9.94 -3.17 -12.45
C GLY A 138 9.79 -2.74 -10.98
N GLN A 139 9.43 -3.66 -10.09
CA GLN A 139 9.33 -3.44 -8.65
C GLN A 139 10.71 -3.17 -8.01
N VAL A 140 11.73 -3.93 -8.39
CA VAL A 140 13.13 -3.70 -7.99
C VAL A 140 13.60 -2.32 -8.44
N GLY A 141 13.24 -1.90 -9.66
CA GLY A 141 13.57 -0.56 -10.19
C GLY A 141 13.02 0.55 -9.29
N VAL A 142 11.75 0.48 -8.89
CA VAL A 142 11.16 1.46 -7.95
C VAL A 142 11.87 1.39 -6.59
N GLY A 143 12.09 0.20 -6.05
CA GLY A 143 12.78 0.04 -4.77
C GLY A 143 14.18 0.66 -4.78
N LEU A 144 14.93 0.50 -5.89
CA LEU A 144 16.23 1.13 -6.09
C LEU A 144 16.13 2.66 -6.15
N ILE A 145 15.20 3.19 -6.96
CA ILE A 145 15.01 4.65 -7.08
C ILE A 145 14.70 5.24 -5.70
N VAL A 146 13.75 4.65 -4.97
CA VAL A 146 13.35 5.12 -3.64
C VAL A 146 14.51 5.01 -2.65
N GLY A 147 15.10 3.83 -2.50
CA GLY A 147 16.20 3.60 -1.54
C GLY A 147 17.42 4.46 -1.80
N LEU A 148 17.83 4.62 -3.06
CA LEU A 148 18.96 5.48 -3.44
C LEU A 148 18.62 6.96 -3.26
N THR A 149 17.40 7.40 -3.55
CA THR A 149 16.99 8.80 -3.33
C THR A 149 16.99 9.13 -1.83
N LEU A 150 16.46 8.24 -0.99
CA LEU A 150 16.49 8.44 0.46
C LEU A 150 17.92 8.46 1.01
N TYR A 151 18.83 7.69 0.43
CA TYR A 151 20.25 7.72 0.77
C TYR A 151 20.96 8.98 0.28
N LEU A 152 20.80 9.37 -0.98
CA LEU A 152 21.61 10.40 -1.62
C LEU A 152 21.07 11.83 -1.40
N SER A 153 19.74 12.01 -1.31
CA SER A 153 19.14 13.33 -1.23
C SER A 153 19.45 14.03 0.09
N PRO A 154 20.00 15.25 0.08
CA PRO A 154 20.25 16.03 1.31
C PRO A 154 18.94 16.51 1.98
N GLN A 155 17.81 16.49 1.27
CA GLN A 155 16.51 16.88 1.83
C GLN A 155 15.89 15.80 2.71
N VAL A 156 16.40 14.57 2.67
CA VAL A 156 15.92 13.45 3.48
C VAL A 156 16.70 13.42 4.78
N VAL A 157 16.07 13.92 5.82
CA VAL A 157 16.64 14.04 7.17
C VAL A 157 15.60 13.71 8.22
N ILE A 158 16.05 13.31 9.39
CA ILE A 158 15.24 13.10 10.59
C ILE A 158 15.80 13.90 11.75
N ARG A 159 14.97 14.11 12.80
CA ARG A 159 15.47 14.55 14.10
C ARG A 159 15.28 13.43 15.10
N GLU A 160 16.36 13.10 15.79
CA GLU A 160 16.37 12.05 16.81
C GLU A 160 15.63 12.48 18.06
N ASN A 161 15.07 11.50 18.75
CA ASN A 161 14.47 11.68 20.06
C ASN A 161 15.57 11.71 21.14
N ILE A 162 15.51 12.69 22.01
CA ILE A 162 16.38 12.81 23.21
C ILE A 162 15.44 12.71 24.43
N GLU A 163 15.70 11.75 25.30
CA GLU A 163 15.01 11.65 26.58
C GLU A 163 15.67 12.59 27.59
N ILE A 164 14.91 13.55 28.12
CA ILE A 164 15.34 14.47 29.16
C ILE A 164 14.57 14.14 30.43
N GLU A 165 15.29 13.83 31.52
CA GLU A 165 14.68 13.65 32.82
C GLU A 165 14.41 15.01 33.46
N LYS A 166 13.12 15.30 33.74
CA LYS A 166 12.69 16.50 34.43
C LYS A 166 13.01 16.41 35.94
N PRO A 167 13.11 17.56 36.64
CA PRO A 167 13.34 17.57 38.09
C PRO A 167 12.28 16.83 38.91
N ASP A 168 11.11 16.56 38.34
CA ASP A 168 10.00 15.81 38.93
C ASP A 168 10.09 14.29 38.68
N GLY A 169 11.19 13.82 38.03
CA GLY A 169 11.41 12.41 37.66
C GLY A 169 10.62 11.95 36.45
N GLN A 170 9.92 12.83 35.75
CA GLN A 170 9.22 12.51 34.50
C GLN A 170 10.21 12.57 33.32
N ILE A 171 10.13 11.60 32.43
CA ILE A 171 10.90 11.57 31.19
C ILE A 171 10.11 12.33 30.12
N GLU A 172 10.68 13.42 29.62
CA GLU A 172 10.18 14.15 28.47
C GLU A 172 11.01 13.80 27.23
N VAL A 173 10.34 13.46 26.13
CA VAL A 173 11.00 13.22 24.86
C VAL A 173 11.03 14.53 24.08
N VAL A 174 12.23 15.00 23.79
CA VAL A 174 12.49 16.21 23.01
C VAL A 174 13.25 15.83 21.74
N HIS A 175 12.98 16.51 20.64
CA HIS A 175 13.71 16.26 19.40
C HIS A 175 15.04 17.05 19.38
N ALA A 176 16.10 16.41 18.90
CA ALA A 176 17.38 17.06 18.65
C ALA A 176 17.20 18.26 17.72
N ALA A 177 17.90 19.37 18.02
CA ALA A 177 17.88 20.54 17.14
C ALA A 177 18.54 20.27 15.80
N LYS A 178 19.50 19.32 15.76
CA LYS A 178 20.26 18.96 14.56
C LYS A 178 19.52 17.91 13.73
N GLU A 179 19.37 18.22 12.46
CA GLU A 179 18.88 17.27 11.45
C GLU A 179 20.03 16.34 11.05
N ILE A 180 19.73 15.05 11.02
CA ILE A 180 20.71 14.02 10.68
C ILE A 180 20.16 13.10 9.59
N LYS A 181 21.09 12.48 8.88
CA LYS A 181 20.78 11.41 7.94
C LYS A 181 21.07 10.09 8.62
N ALA A 182 20.03 9.30 8.84
CA ALA A 182 20.13 8.06 9.60
C ALA A 182 19.42 6.90 8.91
N THR A 183 19.91 5.69 9.17
CA THR A 183 19.29 4.42 8.77
C THR A 183 18.32 3.89 9.82
N GLN A 184 17.76 4.81 10.62
CA GLN A 184 16.84 4.45 11.70
C GLN A 184 15.42 4.26 11.18
N THR A 185 14.72 3.29 11.75
CA THR A 185 13.29 3.04 11.52
C THR A 185 12.57 2.75 12.81
N THR A 186 11.24 2.90 12.79
CA THR A 186 10.41 2.58 13.96
C THR A 186 10.17 1.08 14.04
N ILE A 187 10.50 0.50 15.20
CA ILE A 187 10.26 -0.90 15.51
C ILE A 187 9.09 -1.04 16.49
N PRO A 188 8.11 -1.94 16.24
CA PRO A 188 7.00 -2.19 17.16
C PRO A 188 7.47 -2.95 18.41
N PHE A 189 6.76 -2.74 19.54
CA PHE A 189 6.95 -3.46 20.83
C PHE A 189 8.24 -3.17 21.60
N PHE A 190 9.09 -2.23 21.17
CA PHE A 190 10.30 -1.86 21.88
C PHE A 190 10.19 -0.47 22.49
N LYS A 191 10.71 -0.29 23.71
CA LYS A 191 10.63 0.97 24.45
C LYS A 191 11.22 2.17 23.72
N SER A 192 12.36 1.99 23.04
CA SER A 192 13.03 3.04 22.29
C SER A 192 12.31 3.40 20.99
N ASN A 193 11.39 2.54 20.50
CA ASN A 193 10.74 2.64 19.19
C ASN A 193 11.69 2.79 17.98
N ASN A 194 13.01 2.81 18.19
CA ASN A 194 14.01 3.05 17.16
C ASN A 194 14.89 1.83 16.93
N PHE A 195 15.09 1.51 15.68
CA PHE A 195 15.97 0.45 15.23
C PHE A 195 16.86 1.00 14.12
N ASP A 196 18.18 0.80 14.26
CA ASP A 196 19.15 1.29 13.27
C ASP A 196 19.71 0.11 12.47
N TYR A 197 19.55 0.17 11.15
CA TYR A 197 20.12 -0.85 10.25
C TYR A 197 21.66 -0.89 10.31
N ALA A 198 22.33 0.23 10.59
CA ALA A 198 23.77 0.26 10.76
C ALA A 198 24.22 -0.57 11.98
N ALA A 199 23.40 -0.67 13.02
CA ALA A 199 23.70 -1.48 14.19
C ALA A 199 23.79 -2.99 13.87
N LEU A 200 23.00 -3.50 12.91
CA LEU A 200 23.06 -4.91 12.47
C LEU A 200 24.40 -5.27 11.82
N VAL A 201 25.04 -4.30 11.22
CA VAL A 201 26.34 -4.47 10.51
C VAL A 201 27.47 -3.80 11.24
N GLY A 202 27.32 -3.52 12.54
CA GLY A 202 28.29 -2.86 13.40
C GLY A 202 29.65 -3.57 13.47
N PHE A 203 29.70 -4.88 13.19
CA PHE A 203 30.92 -5.65 13.07
C PHE A 203 31.82 -5.18 11.93
N MET A 204 31.34 -4.36 10.98
CA MET A 204 32.12 -3.77 9.89
C MET A 204 32.90 -2.50 10.30
N GLY A 205 32.83 -2.07 11.56
CA GLY A 205 33.55 -0.92 12.09
C GLY A 205 33.24 0.38 11.35
N GLU A 206 34.26 1.05 10.80
CA GLU A 206 34.14 2.34 10.10
C GLU A 206 33.17 2.29 8.88
N HIS A 207 32.95 1.12 8.29
CA HIS A 207 32.07 0.94 7.15
C HIS A 207 30.63 0.60 7.54
N ALA A 208 30.31 0.49 8.84
CA ALA A 208 28.99 0.08 9.31
C ALA A 208 27.87 1.00 8.79
N GLN A 209 28.09 2.31 8.76
CA GLN A 209 27.08 3.26 8.26
C GLN A 209 26.79 3.08 6.77
N THR A 210 27.81 2.89 5.95
CA THR A 210 27.64 2.65 4.51
C THR A 210 26.97 1.30 4.25
N ALA A 211 27.37 0.27 4.99
CA ALA A 211 26.75 -1.05 4.91
C ALA A 211 25.29 -1.03 5.39
N GLY A 212 24.96 -0.23 6.42
CA GLY A 212 23.59 0.02 6.88
C GLY A 212 22.70 0.61 5.78
N TRP A 213 23.22 1.58 5.01
CA TRP A 213 22.49 2.12 3.85
C TRP A 213 22.29 1.10 2.73
N ILE A 214 23.28 0.27 2.44
CA ILE A 214 23.11 -0.83 1.47
C ILE A 214 22.03 -1.79 1.93
N LEU A 215 22.05 -2.17 3.21
CA LEU A 215 21.02 -3.03 3.80
C LEU A 215 19.65 -2.38 3.73
N PHE A 216 19.52 -1.08 4.04
CA PHE A 216 18.28 -0.32 3.91
C PHE A 216 17.73 -0.35 2.48
N VAL A 217 18.58 -0.15 1.46
CA VAL A 217 18.16 -0.24 0.05
C VAL A 217 17.65 -1.64 -0.29
N ILE A 218 18.34 -2.69 0.16
CA ILE A 218 17.91 -4.08 -0.06
C ILE A 218 16.55 -4.34 0.58
N ILE A 219 16.34 -3.88 1.82
CA ILE A 219 15.07 -4.00 2.53
C ILE A 219 13.99 -3.20 1.82
N THR A 220 14.30 -1.99 1.34
CA THR A 220 13.36 -1.18 0.53
C THR A 220 12.87 -1.96 -0.69
N ILE A 221 13.79 -2.55 -1.47
CA ILE A 221 13.44 -3.39 -2.63
C ILE A 221 12.55 -4.56 -2.22
N PHE A 222 12.91 -5.25 -1.15
CA PHE A 222 12.15 -6.39 -0.65
C PHE A 222 10.72 -5.98 -0.23
N VAL A 223 10.58 -4.89 0.53
CA VAL A 223 9.28 -4.40 1.01
C VAL A 223 8.40 -3.95 -0.15
N VAL A 224 8.94 -3.18 -1.10
CA VAL A 224 8.19 -2.75 -2.30
C VAL A 224 7.69 -3.96 -3.09
N THR A 225 8.56 -4.94 -3.32
CA THR A 225 8.20 -6.15 -4.05
C THR A 225 7.15 -6.98 -3.30
N ALA A 226 7.35 -7.20 -2.00
CA ALA A 226 6.46 -8.02 -1.19
C ALA A 226 5.06 -7.42 -1.05
N VAL A 227 4.97 -6.12 -0.76
CA VAL A 227 3.68 -5.44 -0.53
C VAL A 227 2.93 -5.23 -1.85
N SER A 228 3.64 -4.88 -2.94
CA SER A 228 3.03 -4.74 -4.27
C SER A 228 2.40 -6.06 -4.74
N ASN A 229 3.12 -7.17 -4.61
CA ASN A 229 2.56 -8.49 -4.95
C ASN A 229 1.49 -8.94 -3.96
N GLY A 230 1.60 -8.57 -2.66
CA GLY A 230 0.58 -8.85 -1.65
C GLY A 230 -0.75 -8.18 -1.94
N ALA A 231 -0.71 -6.92 -2.32
CA ALA A 231 -1.90 -6.17 -2.74
C ALA A 231 -2.52 -6.78 -4.01
N ASN A 232 -1.69 -7.22 -4.95
CA ASN A 232 -2.16 -7.88 -6.18
C ASN A 232 -2.84 -9.22 -5.88
N LEU A 233 -2.31 -10.04 -4.97
CA LEU A 233 -2.97 -11.27 -4.52
C LEU A 233 -4.26 -11.00 -3.72
N ASN A 234 -4.35 -9.85 -3.06
CA ASN A 234 -5.55 -9.43 -2.31
C ASN A 234 -6.67 -8.92 -3.24
N ASP A 235 -6.39 -8.63 -4.51
CA ASP A 235 -7.39 -8.22 -5.52
C ASP A 235 -8.14 -9.42 -6.12
N GLY A 236 -8.63 -10.32 -5.26
CA GLY A 236 -9.33 -11.53 -5.67
C GLY A 236 -10.86 -11.48 -5.53
N MET A 237 -11.38 -10.46 -4.84
CA MET A 237 -12.80 -10.27 -4.54
C MET A 237 -13.21 -8.80 -4.66
N ASP A 238 -14.49 -8.59 -4.98
CA ASP A 238 -15.07 -7.26 -5.15
C ASP A 238 -14.88 -6.40 -3.89
N GLY A 239 -14.27 -5.23 -4.06
CA GLY A 239 -14.02 -4.25 -3.00
C GLY A 239 -12.93 -4.62 -1.98
N MET A 240 -12.38 -5.83 -2.01
CA MET A 240 -11.47 -6.30 -0.96
C MET A 240 -10.15 -5.54 -0.95
N ALA A 241 -9.46 -5.46 -2.08
CA ALA A 241 -8.17 -4.77 -2.17
C ALA A 241 -8.32 -3.26 -1.93
N ALA A 242 -9.33 -2.63 -2.53
CA ALA A 242 -9.57 -1.19 -2.37
C ALA A 242 -9.89 -0.82 -0.92
N GLY A 243 -10.77 -1.58 -0.24
CA GLY A 243 -11.16 -1.32 1.14
C GLY A 243 -10.03 -1.57 2.15
N ASN A 244 -9.33 -2.70 2.04
CA ASN A 244 -8.16 -2.98 2.89
C ASN A 244 -7.10 -1.89 2.73
N SER A 245 -6.81 -1.48 1.49
CA SER A 245 -5.82 -0.45 1.20
C SER A 245 -6.23 0.94 1.69
N ALA A 246 -7.53 1.27 1.67
CA ALA A 246 -8.02 2.53 2.23
C ALA A 246 -7.81 2.60 3.76
N ILE A 247 -8.07 1.49 4.47
CA ILE A 247 -7.84 1.38 5.91
C ILE A 247 -6.35 1.48 6.23
N ILE A 248 -5.50 0.76 5.48
CA ILE A 248 -4.04 0.83 5.61
C ILE A 248 -3.54 2.26 5.34
N GLY A 249 -4.03 2.89 4.25
CA GLY A 249 -3.69 4.26 3.88
C GLY A 249 -4.07 5.27 4.95
N LEU A 250 -5.25 5.14 5.57
CA LEU A 250 -5.67 5.98 6.68
C LEU A 250 -4.70 5.88 7.86
N THR A 251 -4.29 4.67 8.21
CA THR A 251 -3.33 4.44 9.30
C THR A 251 -1.97 5.06 8.99
N LEU A 252 -1.45 4.85 7.79
CA LEU A 252 -0.20 5.47 7.33
C LEU A 252 -0.31 7.01 7.30
N GLY A 253 -1.47 7.53 6.92
CA GLY A 253 -1.75 8.98 6.93
C GLY A 253 -1.69 9.58 8.34
N ILE A 254 -2.27 8.89 9.33
CA ILE A 254 -2.17 9.28 10.75
C ILE A 254 -0.69 9.27 11.18
N LEU A 255 0.05 8.21 10.86
CA LEU A 255 1.47 8.09 11.22
C LEU A 255 2.33 9.19 10.58
N ALA A 256 2.08 9.53 9.32
CA ALA A 256 2.78 10.62 8.63
C ALA A 256 2.43 11.98 9.23
N TYR A 257 1.15 12.23 9.52
CA TYR A 257 0.71 13.46 10.17
C TYR A 257 1.40 13.67 11.52
N VAL A 258 1.44 12.63 12.34
CA VAL A 258 2.12 12.67 13.63
C VAL A 258 3.63 12.86 13.46
N SER A 259 4.28 12.16 12.53
CA SER A 259 5.72 12.31 12.27
C SER A 259 6.10 13.68 11.67
N SER A 260 5.12 14.40 11.10
CA SER A 260 5.34 15.75 10.55
C SER A 260 5.17 16.90 11.57
N HIS A 261 4.76 16.58 12.81
CA HIS A 261 4.53 17.56 13.87
C HIS A 261 5.39 17.24 15.09
N ILE A 262 6.24 18.17 15.46
CA ILE A 262 7.26 17.96 16.50
C ILE A 262 6.66 17.57 17.86
N GLU A 263 5.54 18.19 18.25
CA GLU A 263 4.85 17.91 19.53
C GLU A 263 4.26 16.49 19.55
N TYR A 264 3.57 16.10 18.48
CA TYR A 264 2.94 14.78 18.40
C TYR A 264 3.97 13.67 18.25
N ALA A 265 5.06 13.92 17.49
CA ALA A 265 6.15 12.98 17.37
C ALA A 265 6.84 12.74 18.72
N GLY A 266 7.07 13.80 19.50
CA GLY A 266 7.60 13.69 20.87
C GLY A 266 6.66 12.93 21.80
N TYR A 267 5.35 13.23 21.76
CA TYR A 267 4.36 12.54 22.59
C TYR A 267 4.29 11.02 22.33
N LEU A 268 4.44 10.57 21.08
CA LEU A 268 4.47 9.17 20.71
C LEU A 268 5.87 8.53 20.73
N ASN A 269 6.89 9.30 21.03
CA ASN A 269 8.29 8.87 20.98
C ASN A 269 8.68 8.27 19.62
N ILE A 270 8.30 8.97 18.54
CA ILE A 270 8.67 8.60 17.17
C ILE A 270 9.50 9.70 16.53
N MET A 271 10.24 9.35 15.48
CA MET A 271 11.06 10.30 14.74
C MET A 271 10.23 11.43 14.13
N TYR A 272 10.72 12.68 14.30
CA TYR A 272 10.21 13.82 13.55
C TYR A 272 10.87 13.85 12.16
N ILE A 273 10.08 13.95 11.11
CA ILE A 273 10.53 13.94 9.72
C ILE A 273 10.15 15.27 9.06
N PRO A 274 11.11 16.20 8.94
CA PRO A 274 10.88 17.48 8.27
C PRO A 274 10.42 17.30 6.83
N GLY A 275 9.45 18.10 6.40
CA GLY A 275 8.94 18.06 5.01
C GLY A 275 7.98 16.93 4.71
N SER A 276 7.69 16.02 5.67
CA SER A 276 6.75 14.91 5.47
C SER A 276 5.26 15.35 5.49
N GLU A 277 4.96 16.61 5.79
CA GLU A 277 3.59 17.14 5.76
C GLU A 277 2.94 17.03 4.37
N GLU A 278 3.71 17.07 3.28
CA GLU A 278 3.18 16.92 1.92
C GLU A 278 2.70 15.48 1.64
N LEU A 279 3.22 14.50 2.36
CA LEU A 279 2.74 13.12 2.28
C LEU A 279 1.30 12.99 2.77
N VAL A 280 0.86 13.86 3.70
CA VAL A 280 -0.53 13.85 4.18
C VAL A 280 -1.49 14.21 3.04
N ILE A 281 -1.10 15.14 2.15
CA ILE A 281 -1.91 15.51 0.98
C ILE A 281 -1.99 14.32 0.01
N PHE A 282 -0.87 13.65 -0.23
CA PHE A 282 -0.82 12.48 -1.11
C PHE A 282 -1.71 11.34 -0.59
N ILE A 283 -1.59 10.99 0.70
CA ILE A 283 -2.37 9.88 1.27
C ILE A 283 -3.86 10.21 1.33
N CYS A 284 -4.21 11.47 1.53
CA CYS A 284 -5.58 11.94 1.46
C CYS A 284 -6.18 11.77 0.05
N ALA A 285 -5.41 12.11 -1.00
CA ALA A 285 -5.80 11.82 -2.37
C ALA A 285 -5.94 10.31 -2.63
N PHE A 286 -5.02 9.50 -2.12
CA PHE A 286 -5.06 8.03 -2.20
C PHE A 286 -6.32 7.46 -1.57
N ILE A 287 -6.66 7.86 -0.34
CA ILE A 287 -7.86 7.40 0.36
C ILE A 287 -9.11 7.83 -0.39
N GLY A 288 -9.19 9.09 -0.81
CA GLY A 288 -10.31 9.62 -1.59
C GLY A 288 -10.52 8.86 -2.91
N ALA A 289 -9.43 8.54 -3.61
CA ALA A 289 -9.46 7.76 -4.86
C ALA A 289 -10.00 6.33 -4.63
N LEU A 290 -9.55 5.66 -3.57
CA LEU A 290 -9.99 4.31 -3.23
C LEU A 290 -11.46 4.27 -2.79
N ILE A 291 -11.90 5.21 -1.94
CA ILE A 291 -13.29 5.29 -1.52
C ILE A 291 -14.20 5.60 -2.73
N GLY A 292 -13.79 6.52 -3.60
CA GLY A 292 -14.52 6.81 -4.83
C GLY A 292 -14.54 5.61 -5.80
N PHE A 293 -13.46 4.83 -5.87
CA PHE A 293 -13.41 3.61 -6.68
C PHE A 293 -14.32 2.51 -6.11
N LEU A 294 -14.43 2.38 -4.79
CA LEU A 294 -15.35 1.44 -4.13
C LEU A 294 -16.81 1.64 -4.52
N TRP A 295 -17.20 2.85 -4.94
CA TRP A 295 -18.54 3.12 -5.45
C TRP A 295 -18.94 2.17 -6.59
N TYR A 296 -17.95 1.80 -7.44
CA TYR A 296 -18.15 0.90 -8.57
C TYR A 296 -17.62 -0.51 -8.33
N ASN A 297 -16.62 -0.67 -7.46
CA ASN A 297 -15.95 -1.94 -7.24
C ASN A 297 -16.54 -2.75 -6.08
N ALA A 298 -17.39 -2.15 -5.22
CA ALA A 298 -18.11 -2.91 -4.20
C ALA A 298 -19.05 -3.94 -4.84
N TYR A 299 -19.28 -5.06 -4.12
CA TYR A 299 -20.12 -6.14 -4.63
C TYR A 299 -21.57 -5.70 -4.90
N PRO A 300 -22.16 -6.01 -6.06
CA PRO A 300 -21.56 -6.60 -7.26
C PRO A 300 -20.73 -5.59 -8.07
N ALA A 301 -19.47 -5.88 -8.32
CA ALA A 301 -18.56 -4.94 -8.98
C ALA A 301 -18.98 -4.63 -10.42
N GLN A 302 -18.90 -3.35 -10.78
CA GLN A 302 -19.12 -2.83 -12.13
C GLN A 302 -17.82 -2.66 -12.92
N VAL A 303 -16.68 -2.74 -12.23
CA VAL A 303 -15.32 -2.66 -12.78
C VAL A 303 -14.35 -3.38 -11.87
N PHE A 304 -13.41 -4.14 -12.44
CA PHE A 304 -12.29 -4.73 -11.71
C PHE A 304 -11.07 -3.82 -11.73
N MET A 305 -10.32 -3.84 -10.63
CA MET A 305 -9.13 -3.02 -10.47
C MET A 305 -8.03 -3.38 -11.48
N GLY A 306 -7.75 -4.67 -11.63
CA GLY A 306 -6.67 -5.21 -12.45
C GLY A 306 -5.29 -4.98 -11.85
N ASP A 307 -4.27 -5.51 -12.54
CA ASP A 307 -2.87 -5.36 -12.12
C ASP A 307 -2.42 -3.89 -12.15
N THR A 308 -3.03 -3.07 -13.02
CA THR A 308 -2.85 -1.61 -13.08
C THR A 308 -3.08 -0.95 -11.72
N GLY A 309 -4.15 -1.31 -11.04
CA GLY A 309 -4.48 -0.73 -9.73
C GLY A 309 -3.77 -1.42 -8.59
N SER A 310 -3.85 -2.74 -8.52
CA SER A 310 -3.41 -3.51 -7.37
C SER A 310 -1.89 -3.44 -7.14
N LEU A 311 -1.06 -3.53 -8.19
CA LEU A 311 0.39 -3.34 -8.08
C LEU A 311 0.74 -1.92 -7.64
N THR A 312 0.02 -0.91 -8.18
CA THR A 312 0.22 0.50 -7.83
C THR A 312 -0.10 0.78 -6.38
N ILE A 313 -1.25 0.32 -5.90
CA ILE A 313 -1.70 0.52 -4.51
C ILE A 313 -0.69 -0.09 -3.54
N GLY A 314 -0.28 -1.34 -3.79
CA GLY A 314 0.69 -2.01 -2.93
C GLY A 314 2.04 -1.31 -2.92
N GLY A 315 2.51 -0.83 -4.07
CA GLY A 315 3.74 -0.05 -4.16
C GLY A 315 3.66 1.30 -3.45
N ILE A 316 2.52 2.01 -3.59
CA ILE A 316 2.25 3.26 -2.85
C ILE A 316 2.35 3.00 -1.33
N ILE A 317 1.67 1.99 -0.81
CA ILE A 317 1.68 1.63 0.61
C ILE A 317 3.12 1.35 1.07
N ALA A 318 3.87 0.55 0.31
CA ALA A 318 5.26 0.20 0.63
C ALA A 318 6.16 1.43 0.70
N VAL A 319 6.20 2.21 -0.38
CA VAL A 319 7.07 3.39 -0.50
C VAL A 319 6.70 4.45 0.53
N TYR A 320 5.40 4.65 0.75
CA TYR A 320 4.93 5.57 1.77
C TYR A 320 5.44 5.21 3.17
N ALA A 321 5.30 3.93 3.56
CA ALA A 321 5.77 3.43 4.86
C ALA A 321 7.30 3.55 5.00
N ILE A 322 8.06 3.32 3.92
CA ILE A 322 9.51 3.48 3.90
C ILE A 322 9.90 4.95 4.08
N ILE A 323 9.26 5.88 3.38
CA ILE A 323 9.56 7.30 3.48
C ILE A 323 9.32 7.83 4.91
N ILE A 324 8.28 7.36 5.59
CA ILE A 324 8.00 7.75 6.97
C ILE A 324 8.73 6.89 8.01
N HIS A 325 9.66 6.06 7.59
CA HIS A 325 10.45 5.15 8.45
C HIS A 325 9.56 4.26 9.34
N LYS A 326 8.55 3.60 8.72
CA LYS A 326 7.59 2.71 9.38
C LYS A 326 7.48 1.34 8.68
N GLU A 327 8.49 0.97 7.89
CA GLU A 327 8.49 -0.27 7.12
C GLU A 327 8.44 -1.53 8.00
N LEU A 328 8.98 -1.49 9.22
CA LEU A 328 8.89 -2.60 10.14
C LEU A 328 7.49 -2.78 10.77
N LEU A 329 6.60 -1.81 10.61
CA LEU A 329 5.18 -1.94 10.99
C LEU A 329 4.35 -2.64 9.90
N ILE A 330 4.84 -2.70 8.66
CA ILE A 330 4.13 -3.29 7.51
C ILE A 330 3.67 -4.73 7.77
N PRO A 331 4.48 -5.64 8.35
CA PRO A 331 4.03 -7.01 8.62
C PRO A 331 2.77 -7.09 9.49
N ILE A 332 2.55 -6.12 10.37
CA ILE A 332 1.35 -6.02 11.19
C ILE A 332 0.25 -5.32 10.40
N LEU A 333 0.50 -4.11 9.92
CA LEU A 333 -0.49 -3.27 9.24
C LEU A 333 -1.03 -3.92 7.97
N CYS A 334 -0.15 -4.50 7.16
CA CYS A 334 -0.48 -5.23 5.94
C CYS A 334 -0.57 -6.74 6.18
N GLY A 335 -0.91 -7.17 7.40
CA GLY A 335 -0.95 -8.60 7.78
C GLY A 335 -1.87 -9.43 6.89
N ILE A 336 -2.95 -8.85 6.36
CA ILE A 336 -3.80 -9.51 5.36
C ILE A 336 -3.01 -9.82 4.08
N PHE A 337 -2.26 -8.86 3.53
CA PHE A 337 -1.43 -9.09 2.34
C PHE A 337 -0.35 -10.15 2.60
N LEU A 338 0.23 -10.12 3.81
CA LEU A 338 1.22 -11.12 4.23
C LEU A 338 0.60 -12.52 4.28
N VAL A 339 -0.57 -12.68 4.89
CA VAL A 339 -1.27 -13.97 5.00
C VAL A 339 -1.68 -14.50 3.63
N GLU A 340 -2.15 -13.64 2.72
CA GLU A 340 -2.45 -14.01 1.34
C GLU A 340 -1.21 -14.56 0.63
N ASN A 341 -0.10 -13.84 0.67
CA ASN A 341 1.17 -14.29 0.10
C ASN A 341 1.65 -15.62 0.71
N LEU A 342 1.67 -15.70 2.05
CA LEU A 342 2.13 -16.89 2.76
C LEU A 342 1.26 -18.09 2.45
N SER A 343 -0.06 -17.93 2.33
CA SER A 343 -0.96 -19.03 1.97
C SER A 343 -0.58 -19.67 0.63
N VAL A 344 -0.22 -18.84 -0.36
CA VAL A 344 0.20 -19.32 -1.70
C VAL A 344 1.55 -20.00 -1.63
N ILE A 345 2.52 -19.43 -0.93
CA ILE A 345 3.87 -19.99 -0.78
C ILE A 345 3.80 -21.35 -0.07
N LEU A 346 3.13 -21.41 1.09
CA LEU A 346 2.99 -22.62 1.89
C LEU A 346 2.26 -23.72 1.12
N GLN A 347 1.18 -23.38 0.41
CA GLN A 347 0.45 -24.31 -0.44
C GLN A 347 1.35 -24.92 -1.51
N ARG A 348 2.14 -24.08 -2.22
CA ARG A 348 3.05 -24.54 -3.27
C ARG A 348 4.15 -25.45 -2.72
N LEU A 349 4.74 -25.10 -1.58
CA LEU A 349 5.78 -25.90 -0.93
C LEU A 349 5.22 -27.26 -0.49
N TYR A 350 4.06 -27.25 0.17
CA TYR A 350 3.40 -28.45 0.65
C TYR A 350 2.99 -29.39 -0.49
N TYR A 351 2.41 -28.84 -1.57
CA TYR A 351 2.05 -29.60 -2.75
C TYR A 351 3.27 -30.24 -3.43
N LYS A 352 4.38 -29.47 -3.57
CA LYS A 352 5.63 -30.01 -4.13
C LYS A 352 6.22 -31.13 -3.26
N ALA A 353 6.18 -30.99 -1.94
CA ALA A 353 6.64 -32.01 -1.01
C ALA A 353 5.81 -33.30 -1.12
N GLY A 354 4.48 -33.18 -1.22
CA GLY A 354 3.59 -34.33 -1.46
C GLY A 354 3.86 -35.00 -2.79
N LYS A 355 3.99 -34.23 -3.87
CA LYS A 355 4.28 -34.77 -5.21
C LYS A 355 5.58 -35.59 -5.25
N ARG A 356 6.62 -35.17 -4.49
CA ARG A 356 7.87 -35.93 -4.36
C ARG A 356 7.68 -37.29 -3.69
N LYS A 357 6.63 -37.42 -2.83
CA LYS A 357 6.26 -38.65 -2.11
C LYS A 357 5.18 -39.47 -2.86
N GLY A 358 4.79 -39.06 -4.07
CA GLY A 358 3.73 -39.73 -4.85
C GLY A 358 2.30 -39.45 -4.32
N VAL A 359 2.11 -38.46 -3.40
CA VAL A 359 0.82 -38.19 -2.79
C VAL A 359 0.36 -36.79 -3.25
N LYS A 360 -0.92 -36.69 -3.67
CA LYS A 360 -1.57 -35.39 -3.90
C LYS A 360 -2.07 -34.86 -2.57
N GLN A 361 -1.47 -33.74 -2.11
CA GLN A 361 -1.85 -33.12 -0.84
C GLN A 361 -1.85 -31.61 -0.92
N ARG A 362 -2.81 -30.96 -0.22
CA ARG A 362 -2.96 -29.51 -0.14
C ARG A 362 -3.11 -29.07 1.32
N LEU A 363 -2.65 -27.87 1.68
CA LEU A 363 -2.93 -27.27 2.99
C LEU A 363 -4.36 -26.71 3.02
N PHE A 364 -4.69 -25.88 2.04
CA PHE A 364 -5.97 -25.19 1.90
C PHE A 364 -6.75 -25.78 0.72
N LYS A 365 -8.07 -25.64 0.71
CA LYS A 365 -8.93 -26.01 -0.42
C LYS A 365 -8.47 -25.32 -1.70
N ARG A 366 -8.19 -24.02 -1.60
CA ARG A 366 -7.65 -23.16 -2.66
C ARG A 366 -6.84 -22.02 -2.05
N THR A 367 -5.94 -21.42 -2.81
CA THR A 367 -5.16 -20.22 -2.44
C THR A 367 -5.21 -19.19 -3.56
N PRO A 368 -5.15 -17.88 -3.25
CA PRO A 368 -4.92 -17.27 -1.94
C PRO A 368 -6.00 -17.58 -0.89
N ILE A 369 -5.77 -17.24 0.40
CA ILE A 369 -6.60 -17.75 1.51
C ILE A 369 -8.07 -17.30 1.43
N HIS A 370 -8.38 -16.16 0.84
CA HIS A 370 -9.77 -15.74 0.63
C HIS A 370 -10.56 -16.77 -0.20
N ASP A 371 -9.93 -17.42 -1.18
CA ASP A 371 -10.55 -18.45 -2.00
C ASP A 371 -10.85 -19.73 -1.21
N HIS A 372 -10.11 -20.00 -0.13
CA HIS A 372 -10.38 -21.14 0.74
C HIS A 372 -11.78 -21.10 1.34
N PHE A 373 -12.27 -19.90 1.68
CA PHE A 373 -13.57 -19.71 2.33
C PHE A 373 -14.77 -19.84 1.37
N ARG A 374 -14.56 -19.69 0.06
CA ARG A 374 -15.61 -19.82 -0.95
C ARG A 374 -15.52 -21.13 -1.79
N THR A 375 -14.48 -21.94 -1.59
CA THR A 375 -14.29 -23.18 -2.35
C THR A 375 -14.87 -24.38 -1.63
N SER A 376 -15.72 -25.18 -2.35
CA SER A 376 -16.27 -26.44 -1.87
C SER A 376 -15.24 -27.57 -1.94
N MET A 377 -15.33 -28.53 -1.00
CA MET A 377 -14.54 -29.77 -1.06
C MET A 377 -14.84 -30.62 -2.32
N SER A 378 -16.07 -30.52 -2.86
CA SER A 378 -16.45 -31.23 -4.09
C SER A 378 -15.69 -30.78 -5.35
N LEU A 379 -15.07 -29.60 -5.32
CA LEU A 379 -14.26 -29.04 -6.42
C LEU A 379 -12.78 -29.48 -6.38
N ILE A 380 -12.40 -30.23 -5.36
CA ILE A 380 -11.04 -30.72 -5.20
C ILE A 380 -10.87 -32.04 -5.94
N GLU A 381 -9.74 -32.20 -6.63
CA GLU A 381 -9.43 -33.41 -7.36
C GLU A 381 -9.61 -34.67 -6.49
N PRO A 382 -10.27 -35.73 -7.01
CA PRO A 382 -10.39 -37.00 -6.30
C PRO A 382 -9.01 -37.54 -5.87
N GLY A 383 -8.91 -38.03 -4.65
CA GLY A 383 -7.66 -38.56 -4.08
C GLY A 383 -6.67 -37.49 -3.58
N CYS A 384 -7.03 -36.21 -3.61
CA CYS A 384 -6.23 -35.15 -3.01
C CYS A 384 -6.63 -34.94 -1.54
N SER A 385 -5.70 -35.13 -0.59
CA SER A 385 -5.92 -34.82 0.81
C SER A 385 -5.76 -33.31 1.08
N VAL A 386 -6.66 -32.74 1.90
CA VAL A 386 -6.62 -31.32 2.32
C VAL A 386 -6.52 -31.27 3.83
N VAL A 387 -5.56 -30.49 4.37
CA VAL A 387 -5.34 -30.38 5.81
C VAL A 387 -6.42 -29.51 6.45
N PHE A 388 -6.62 -28.29 5.93
CA PHE A 388 -7.63 -27.36 6.42
C PHE A 388 -8.90 -27.49 5.60
N THR A 389 -9.89 -28.25 6.10
CA THR A 389 -11.15 -28.49 5.40
C THR A 389 -12.26 -27.48 5.76
N LYS A 390 -12.19 -26.89 6.94
CA LYS A 390 -13.20 -25.93 7.42
C LYS A 390 -12.98 -24.53 6.80
N PRO A 391 -14.04 -23.73 6.60
CA PRO A 391 -15.44 -23.99 6.94
C PRO A 391 -16.16 -24.90 5.94
N ASP A 392 -17.15 -25.66 6.44
CA ASP A 392 -17.97 -26.55 5.61
C ASP A 392 -18.97 -25.75 4.76
N LYS A 393 -19.56 -24.71 5.35
CA LYS A 393 -20.44 -23.76 4.64
C LYS A 393 -19.61 -22.73 3.90
N LEU A 394 -19.91 -22.56 2.62
CA LEU A 394 -19.28 -21.53 1.79
C LEU A 394 -19.74 -20.14 2.24
N PHE A 395 -18.81 -19.20 2.27
CA PHE A 395 -19.13 -17.82 2.54
C PHE A 395 -19.32 -17.06 1.23
N HIS A 396 -20.33 -16.20 1.23
CA HIS A 396 -20.55 -15.26 0.15
C HIS A 396 -19.40 -14.25 0.09
N GLU A 397 -19.03 -13.82 -1.12
CA GLU A 397 -17.89 -12.95 -1.38
C GLU A 397 -17.92 -11.65 -0.53
N SER A 398 -19.06 -10.95 -0.52
CA SER A 398 -19.23 -9.73 0.28
C SER A 398 -18.99 -9.95 1.79
N LYS A 399 -19.37 -11.13 2.30
CA LYS A 399 -19.12 -11.48 3.70
C LYS A 399 -17.62 -11.68 3.99
N ILE A 400 -16.88 -12.25 3.04
CA ILE A 400 -15.44 -12.43 3.17
C ILE A 400 -14.76 -11.06 3.12
N THR A 401 -15.11 -10.22 2.13
CA THR A 401 -14.59 -8.85 1.98
C THR A 401 -14.76 -8.04 3.26
N ILE A 402 -15.97 -7.99 3.83
CA ILE A 402 -16.23 -7.25 5.09
C ILE A 402 -15.40 -7.80 6.25
N ARG A 403 -15.27 -9.12 6.37
CA ARG A 403 -14.44 -9.73 7.43
C ARG A 403 -12.96 -9.36 7.29
N PHE A 404 -12.45 -9.30 6.08
CA PHE A 404 -11.08 -8.86 5.81
C PHE A 404 -10.89 -7.39 6.17
N TRP A 405 -11.87 -6.52 5.88
CA TRP A 405 -11.83 -5.12 6.35
C TRP A 405 -11.80 -5.02 7.88
N ILE A 406 -12.65 -5.81 8.58
CA ILE A 406 -12.65 -5.83 10.05
C ILE A 406 -11.29 -6.26 10.59
N VAL A 407 -10.70 -7.33 10.04
CA VAL A 407 -9.35 -7.77 10.43
C VAL A 407 -8.31 -6.68 10.15
N THR A 408 -8.37 -6.01 9.01
CA THR A 408 -7.47 -4.90 8.68
C THR A 408 -7.62 -3.73 9.66
N ILE A 409 -8.85 -3.39 10.09
CA ILE A 409 -9.10 -2.37 11.13
C ILE A 409 -8.45 -2.79 12.46
N VAL A 410 -8.58 -4.05 12.86
CA VAL A 410 -7.95 -4.56 14.09
C VAL A 410 -6.42 -4.47 13.98
N LEU A 411 -5.84 -4.88 12.85
CA LEU A 411 -4.40 -4.78 12.61
C LEU A 411 -3.90 -3.33 12.60
N ALA A 412 -4.69 -2.41 12.03
CA ALA A 412 -4.43 -0.97 12.06
C ALA A 412 -4.41 -0.43 13.49
N ALA A 413 -5.39 -0.79 14.30
CA ALA A 413 -5.44 -0.42 15.73
C ALA A 413 -4.24 -0.98 16.50
N ILE A 414 -3.90 -2.26 16.29
CA ILE A 414 -2.71 -2.89 16.89
C ILE A 414 -1.45 -2.12 16.48
N THR A 415 -1.30 -1.78 15.20
CA THR A 415 -0.14 -1.03 14.69
C THR A 415 0.04 0.30 15.43
N ILE A 416 -1.05 1.05 15.65
CA ILE A 416 -0.99 2.32 16.41
C ILE A 416 -0.67 2.05 17.89
N ILE A 417 -1.27 1.03 18.48
CA ILE A 417 -1.05 0.68 19.90
C ILE A 417 0.41 0.30 20.14
N THR A 418 1.07 -0.41 19.21
CA THR A 418 2.46 -0.85 19.38
C THR A 418 3.43 0.32 19.58
N LEU A 419 3.10 1.53 19.09
CA LEU A 419 3.90 2.73 19.29
C LEU A 419 3.79 3.29 20.73
N LYS A 420 2.75 2.91 21.47
CA LYS A 420 2.49 3.38 22.85
C LYS A 420 2.86 2.36 23.92
N ILE A 421 3.21 1.14 23.54
CA ILE A 421 3.66 0.10 24.48
C ILE A 421 5.09 0.46 24.92
N ARG A 422 5.20 0.91 26.18
CA ARG A 422 6.45 1.32 26.83
C ARG A 422 6.89 0.37 27.91
#